data_c003e9e489d6828b9e6b39f726724ce7
#
_entry.id   c003e9e489d6828b9e6b39f726724ce7
#
_cell.length_a   1.000
_cell.length_b   1.000
_cell.length_c   1.000
_cell.angle_alpha   90.00
_cell.angle_beta   90.00
_cell.angle_gamma   90.00
#
_symmetry.space_group_name_H-M   'P 1'
#
loop_
_entity.id
_entity.type
_entity.pdbx_description
1 polymer ?
#
loop_
_entity_poly.entity_id
_entity_poly.type
_entity_poly.pdbx_seq_one_letter_code
_entity_poly.pdbx_strand_id
1 'polypeptide(L)' 'MPKAEFVPVVEVPLIAVTEEVFGGKGGQPDSTMYRLYMADARGHIGYIYSSKPHAAGEVVRLGLVERDGKMRLGLVK' A
#
# COMPACT_ATOMS: atom_id res chain seq x y z
N MET A 1 25.52 14.98 9.35
CA MET A 1 24.75 13.93 9.81
C MET A 1 23.83 13.38 8.76
N PRO A 2 23.83 12.16 8.63
CA PRO A 2 22.97 11.62 7.63
C PRO A 2 21.55 11.75 8.09
N LYS A 3 20.72 12.02 7.21
CA LYS A 3 19.35 11.95 7.48
C LYS A 3 18.98 10.53 7.66
N ALA A 4 17.85 10.30 8.19
CA ALA A 4 17.35 8.97 8.32
C ALA A 4 16.84 8.49 7.00
N GLU A 5 17.73 8.48 6.07
CA GLU A 5 17.27 8.18 4.79
C GLU A 5 17.11 6.74 4.57
N PHE A 6 17.76 5.89 5.40
CA PHE A 6 17.51 4.56 5.14
C PHE A 6 16.32 4.17 5.91
N VAL A 7 15.26 3.91 5.25
CA VAL A 7 14.06 3.43 5.82
C VAL A 7 14.00 1.97 5.51
N PRO A 8 13.75 1.12 6.49
CA PRO A 8 13.68 -0.31 6.21
C PRO A 8 12.62 -0.58 5.15
N VAL A 9 13.01 -1.35 4.18
CA VAL A 9 12.12 -1.77 3.13
C VAL A 9 11.98 -3.27 3.25
N VAL A 10 10.76 -3.76 3.33
CA VAL A 10 10.52 -5.19 3.43
C VAL A 10 9.75 -5.65 2.22
N GLU A 11 10.01 -6.88 1.81
CA GLU A 11 9.28 -7.49 0.72
C GLU A 11 8.26 -8.44 1.31
N VAL A 12 7.02 -8.28 0.88
CA VAL A 12 5.93 -9.02 1.48
C VAL A 12 5.06 -9.57 0.36
N PRO A 13 4.70 -10.85 0.41
CA PRO A 13 3.76 -11.38 -0.55
C PRO A 13 2.34 -10.96 -0.19
N LEU A 14 1.57 -10.66 -1.19
CA LEU A 14 0.17 -10.32 -0.98
C LEU A 14 -0.63 -11.60 -0.81
N ILE A 15 -1.45 -11.64 0.22
CA ILE A 15 -2.28 -12.82 0.44
C ILE A 15 -3.65 -12.67 -0.21
N ALA A 16 -4.08 -11.43 -0.46
CA ALA A 16 -5.34 -11.20 -1.13
C ALA A 16 -5.35 -9.78 -1.66
N VAL A 17 -6.15 -9.54 -2.68
CA VAL A 17 -6.33 -8.21 -3.24
C VAL A 17 -7.82 -8.05 -3.50
N THR A 18 -8.39 -6.95 -3.04
CA THR A 18 -9.78 -6.64 -3.33
C THR A 18 -9.86 -5.28 -4.00
N GLU A 19 -10.86 -5.14 -4.83
CA GLU A 19 -11.08 -3.90 -5.54
C GLU A 19 -12.19 -3.14 -4.86
N GLU A 20 -12.00 -1.84 -4.65
CA GLU A 20 -13.02 -0.99 -4.05
C GLU A 20 -13.22 0.22 -4.93
N VAL A 21 -14.48 0.54 -5.16
CA VAL A 21 -14.83 1.69 -5.97
C VAL A 21 -15.42 2.74 -5.05
N PHE A 22 -14.83 3.93 -5.09
CA PHE A 22 -15.32 5.05 -4.32
C PHE A 22 -16.06 5.98 -5.26
N GLY A 23 -17.31 6.23 -4.96
CA GLY A 23 -18.12 7.09 -5.82
C GLY A 23 -17.70 8.52 -5.73
N GLY A 24 -17.61 9.17 -6.87
CA GLY A 24 -17.32 10.59 -6.90
C GLY A 24 -18.56 11.38 -6.53
N LYS A 25 -18.34 12.62 -6.14
CA LYS A 25 -19.42 13.52 -5.79
C LYS A 25 -19.33 14.76 -6.66
N GLY A 26 -20.46 15.36 -6.89
CA GLY A 26 -20.46 16.60 -7.64
C GLY A 26 -20.05 16.44 -9.07
N GLY A 27 -20.38 15.30 -9.67
CA GLY A 27 -20.05 15.09 -11.07
C GLY A 27 -18.65 14.54 -11.29
N GLN A 28 -17.93 14.22 -10.24
CA GLN A 28 -16.61 13.63 -10.40
C GLN A 28 -16.72 12.15 -10.68
N PRO A 29 -15.78 11.60 -11.43
CA PRO A 29 -15.84 10.18 -11.74
C PRO A 29 -15.55 9.34 -10.51
N ASP A 30 -15.98 8.09 -10.54
CA ASP A 30 -15.63 7.14 -9.51
C ASP A 30 -14.15 6.85 -9.54
N SER A 31 -13.61 6.53 -8.39
CA SER A 31 -12.21 6.14 -8.25
C SER A 31 -12.15 4.70 -7.82
N THR A 32 -11.23 3.95 -8.41
CA THR A 32 -11.02 2.57 -8.06
C THR A 32 -9.71 2.45 -7.31
N MET A 33 -9.74 1.81 -6.16
CA MET A 33 -8.56 1.53 -5.38
C MET A 33 -8.51 0.05 -5.10
N TYR A 34 -7.33 -0.44 -4.85
CA TYR A 34 -7.13 -1.86 -4.57
C TYR A 34 -6.61 -1.99 -3.16
N ARG A 35 -7.22 -2.87 -2.40
CA ARG A 35 -6.80 -3.14 -1.04
C ARG A 35 -5.89 -4.34 -1.08
N LEU A 36 -4.65 -4.14 -0.67
CA LEU A 36 -3.63 -5.17 -0.73
C LEU A 36 -3.44 -5.73 0.67
N TYR A 37 -3.80 -6.97 0.85
CA TYR A 37 -3.73 -7.61 2.17
C TYR A 37 -2.43 -8.37 2.31
N MET A 38 -1.84 -8.29 3.48
CA MET A 38 -0.60 -8.97 3.77
C MET A 38 -0.57 -9.34 5.24
N ALA A 39 0.32 -10.24 5.60
CA ALA A 39 0.45 -10.70 6.97
C ALA A 39 1.89 -10.60 7.40
N ASP A 40 2.10 -10.35 8.70
CA ASP A 40 3.44 -10.35 9.23
C ASP A 40 3.80 -11.75 9.69
N ALA A 41 5.00 -11.88 10.28
CA ALA A 41 5.48 -13.19 10.70
C ALA A 41 4.67 -13.78 11.83
N ARG A 42 3.90 -12.96 12.52
CA ARG A 42 3.06 -13.44 13.61
C ARG A 42 1.65 -13.73 13.18
N GLY A 43 1.36 -13.54 11.89
CA GLY A 43 0.03 -13.79 11.40
C GLY A 43 -0.93 -12.64 11.51
N HIS A 44 -0.47 -11.47 11.94
CA HIS A 44 -1.32 -10.29 11.95
C HIS A 44 -1.58 -9.83 10.53
N ILE A 45 -2.81 -9.58 10.19
CA ILE A 45 -3.18 -9.22 8.84
C ILE A 45 -3.50 -7.74 8.79
N GLY A 46 -2.94 -7.08 7.80
CA GLY A 46 -3.23 -5.68 7.56
C GLY A 46 -3.33 -5.43 6.07
N TYR A 47 -3.61 -4.18 5.71
CA TYR A 47 -3.70 -3.87 4.29
C TYR A 47 -3.29 -2.44 4.06
N ILE A 48 -2.96 -2.16 2.79
CA ILE A 48 -2.75 -0.80 2.33
C ILE A 48 -3.54 -0.65 1.04
N TYR A 49 -3.73 0.61 0.63
CA TYR A 49 -4.40 0.90 -0.62
C TYR A 49 -3.39 1.21 -1.70
N SER A 50 -3.73 0.84 -2.92
CA SER A 50 -2.94 1.17 -4.09
C SER A 50 -3.89 1.60 -5.19
N SER A 51 -3.47 2.56 -5.99
CA SER A 51 -4.26 2.95 -7.15
C SER A 51 -3.99 2.05 -8.34
N LYS A 52 -3.02 1.15 -8.22
CA LYS A 52 -2.67 0.24 -9.31
C LYS A 52 -3.09 -1.17 -8.94
N PRO A 53 -3.50 -1.98 -9.91
CA PRO A 53 -3.89 -3.34 -9.63
C PRO A 53 -2.68 -4.21 -9.28
N HIS A 54 -2.92 -5.15 -8.41
CA HIS A 54 -1.93 -6.16 -8.03
C HIS A 54 -2.67 -7.47 -7.91
N ALA A 55 -1.92 -8.55 -7.79
CA ALA A 55 -2.52 -9.87 -7.70
C ALA A 55 -2.08 -10.58 -6.45
N ALA A 56 -2.92 -11.46 -5.93
CA ALA A 56 -2.53 -12.28 -4.79
C ALA A 56 -1.32 -13.10 -5.17
N GLY A 57 -0.39 -13.20 -4.24
CA GLY A 57 0.88 -13.90 -4.50
C GLY A 57 1.97 -13.00 -5.02
N GLU A 58 1.63 -11.79 -5.45
CA GLU A 58 2.64 -10.86 -5.91
C GLU A 58 3.43 -10.35 -4.70
N VAL A 59 4.75 -10.21 -4.86
CA VAL A 59 5.58 -9.70 -3.78
C VAL A 59 5.75 -8.20 -3.99
N VAL A 60 5.42 -7.45 -2.96
CA VAL A 60 5.53 -5.99 -3.02
C VAL A 60 6.54 -5.54 -1.99
N ARG A 61 7.07 -4.35 -2.19
CA ARG A 61 8.06 -3.77 -1.29
C ARG A 61 7.39 -2.65 -0.52
N LEU A 62 7.51 -2.71 0.78
CA LEU A 62 6.91 -1.72 1.67
C LEU A 62 7.98 -0.94 2.38
N GLY A 63 7.73 0.33 2.54
CA GLY A 63 8.61 1.19 3.30
C GLY A 63 7.87 2.43 3.68
N LEU A 64 8.59 3.38 4.27
CA LEU A 64 7.99 4.65 4.61
C LEU A 64 8.14 5.59 3.43
N VAL A 65 7.04 6.17 3.04
CA VAL A 65 7.02 7.15 1.96
C VAL A 65 6.49 8.45 2.52
N GLU A 66 6.99 9.53 1.97
CA GLU A 66 6.55 10.84 2.39
C GLU A 66 5.36 11.27 1.57
N ARG A 67 4.33 11.74 2.26
CA ARG A 67 3.17 12.28 1.58
C ARG A 67 2.64 13.42 2.42
N ASP A 68 2.57 14.60 1.81
CA ASP A 68 2.08 15.80 2.48
C ASP A 68 2.85 16.10 3.74
N GLY A 69 4.16 15.90 3.70
CA GLY A 69 5.00 16.19 4.84
C GLY A 69 4.97 15.16 5.94
N LYS A 70 4.29 14.05 5.72
CA LYS A 70 4.19 12.99 6.73
C LYS A 70 4.70 11.70 6.16
N MET A 71 5.28 10.89 7.04
CA MET A 71 5.76 9.58 6.62
C MET A 71 4.67 8.56 6.85
N ARG A 72 4.41 7.77 5.83
CA ARG A 72 3.40 6.73 5.90
C ARG A 72 3.93 5.45 5.30
N LEU A 73 3.43 4.34 5.78
CA LEU A 73 3.76 3.07 5.19
C LEU A 73 3.10 2.98 3.82
N GLY A 74 3.89 2.59 2.83
CA GLY A 74 3.37 2.49 1.48
C GLY A 74 4.26 1.64 0.61
N LEU A 75 3.88 1.54 -0.64
CA LEU A 75 4.67 0.78 -1.60
C LEU A 75 5.84 1.62 -2.06
N VAL A 76 7.00 0.99 -2.13
CA VAL A 76 8.20 1.63 -2.66
C VAL A 76 8.67 0.81 -3.84
N LYS A 77 9.41 1.49 -4.71
CA LYS A 77 9.93 0.82 -5.89
C LYS A 77 11.25 0.14 -5.64
#